data_91ad068c459bae5ac9378c74125c945f
#
_entry.id   91ad068c459bae5ac9378c74125c945f
#
_cell.length_a   1.000
_cell.length_b   1.000
_cell.length_c   1.000
_cell.angle_alpha   90.00
_cell.angle_beta   90.00
_cell.angle_gamma   90.00
#
_symmetry.space_group_name_H-M   'P 1'
#
loop_
_entity.id
_entity.type
_entity.pdbx_description
1 polymer ?
#
loop_
_entity_poly.entity_id
_entity_poly.type
_entity_poly.pdbx_seq_one_letter_code
_entity_poly.pdbx_strand_id
1 'polypeptide(L)'
;MLDPDIATFAVNTKADLPLTEETLLILAEDNVVSLKEKETEITYDSVEIKTNQESIQKEKSAAYNQLVIPRGKRSVLTFADGSKVWVNAGTRVIYPVEFEKDKREIYVDGEIYI
;
A
#
# COMPACT_ATOMS: atom_id res chain seq x y z
N MET A 1 -2.03 19.18 -0.26
CA MET A 1 -2.10 19.00 1.20
C MET A 1 -2.67 17.64 1.54
N LEU A 2 -2.05 16.92 2.46
CA LEU A 2 -2.54 15.62 2.85
C LEU A 2 -3.81 15.72 3.69
N ASP A 3 -4.69 14.76 3.50
CA ASP A 3 -5.86 14.59 4.36
C ASP A 3 -5.38 14.40 5.81
N PRO A 4 -5.87 15.19 6.79
CA PRO A 4 -5.48 15.00 8.18
C PRO A 4 -5.69 13.57 8.69
N ASP A 5 -6.71 12.89 8.20
CA ASP A 5 -7.00 11.52 8.64
C ASP A 5 -5.92 10.53 8.20
N ILE A 6 -5.41 10.65 6.98
CA ILE A 6 -4.35 9.77 6.50
C ILE A 6 -3.03 10.06 7.21
N ALA A 7 -2.73 11.32 7.50
CA ALA A 7 -1.53 11.69 8.25
C ALA A 7 -1.59 11.16 9.68
N THR A 8 -2.73 11.27 10.33
CA THR A 8 -2.96 10.73 11.67
C THR A 8 -2.81 9.21 11.69
N PHE A 9 -3.39 8.54 10.70
CA PHE A 9 -3.25 7.10 10.56
C PHE A 9 -1.79 6.70 10.41
N ALA A 10 -1.02 7.42 9.61
CA ALA A 10 0.39 7.15 9.37
C ALA A 10 1.20 7.23 10.67
N VAL A 11 0.96 8.27 11.46
CA VAL A 11 1.65 8.46 12.75
C VAL A 11 1.27 7.36 13.74
N ASN A 12 -0.03 7.08 13.87
CA ASN A 12 -0.55 6.16 14.87
C ASN A 12 -0.17 4.70 14.58
N THR A 13 0.05 4.34 13.33
CA THR A 13 0.36 2.95 12.97
C THR A 13 1.85 2.67 12.78
N LYS A 14 2.70 3.68 12.79
CA LYS A 14 4.13 3.50 12.55
C LYS A 14 4.79 2.54 13.55
N ALA A 15 4.46 2.66 14.82
CA ALA A 15 5.06 1.84 15.87
C ALA A 15 4.63 0.36 15.80
N ASP A 16 3.52 0.08 15.14
CA ASP A 16 2.98 -1.27 15.04
C ASP A 16 3.44 -2.01 13.79
N LEU A 17 4.33 -1.40 12.98
CA LEU A 17 4.79 -2.02 11.75
C LEU A 17 5.71 -3.21 12.07
N PRO A 18 5.45 -4.40 11.49
CA PRO A 18 6.33 -5.54 11.68
C PRO A 18 7.73 -5.28 11.11
N LEU A 19 8.75 -5.80 11.79
CA LEU A 19 10.10 -5.82 11.28
C LEU A 19 10.26 -7.07 10.43
N THR A 20 10.44 -6.89 9.12
CA THR A 20 10.53 -8.01 8.19
C THR A 20 11.42 -7.66 7.01
N GLU A 21 11.95 -8.69 6.38
CA GLU A 21 12.73 -8.55 5.15
C GLU A 21 11.85 -8.72 3.90
N GLU A 22 10.57 -8.98 4.10
CA GLU A 22 9.62 -9.15 3.01
C GLU A 22 8.77 -7.89 2.81
N THR A 23 8.32 -7.70 1.57
CA THR A 23 7.33 -6.66 1.27
C THR A 23 6.01 -7.02 1.95
N LEU A 24 5.43 -6.05 2.65
CA LEU A 24 4.18 -6.24 3.36
C LEU A 24 3.07 -5.40 2.74
N LEU A 25 1.95 -6.06 2.45
CA LEU A 25 0.70 -5.38 2.12
C LEU A 25 -0.22 -5.51 3.33
N ILE A 26 -0.52 -4.39 3.97
CA ILE A 26 -1.33 -4.35 5.18
C ILE A 26 -2.71 -3.84 4.81
N LEU A 27 -3.72 -4.71 4.89
CA LEU A 27 -5.09 -4.44 4.45
C LEU A 27 -5.98 -3.90 5.56
N ALA A 28 -5.73 -4.35 6.77
CA ALA A 28 -6.41 -3.88 7.98
C ALA A 28 -5.41 -4.00 9.11
N GLU A 29 -5.76 -3.56 10.30
CA GLU A 29 -4.82 -3.54 11.42
C GLU A 29 -4.14 -4.89 11.67
N ASP A 30 -4.85 -5.98 11.42
CA ASP A 30 -4.38 -7.33 11.70
C ASP A 30 -4.26 -8.22 10.47
N ASN A 31 -4.56 -7.72 9.29
CA ASN A 31 -4.51 -8.51 8.07
C ASN A 31 -3.30 -8.12 7.22
N VAL A 32 -2.21 -8.82 7.43
CA VAL A 32 -0.92 -8.54 6.79
C VAL A 32 -0.59 -9.65 5.80
N VAL A 33 -0.33 -9.27 4.56
CA VAL A 33 0.08 -10.20 3.50
C VAL A 33 1.55 -9.99 3.22
N SER A 34 2.35 -11.05 3.37
CA SER A 34 3.77 -11.04 3.03
C SER A 34 3.99 -11.43 1.58
N LEU A 35 4.75 -10.61 0.87
CA LEU A 35 5.08 -10.83 -0.53
C LEU A 35 6.58 -11.09 -0.65
N LYS A 36 6.95 -12.29 -1.06
CA LYS A 36 8.34 -12.76 -0.99
C LYS A 36 9.20 -12.33 -2.17
N GLU A 37 8.58 -12.00 -3.29
CA GLU A 37 9.29 -11.63 -4.51
C GLU A 37 10.11 -10.37 -4.32
N LYS A 38 11.25 -10.28 -5.01
CA LYS A 38 12.09 -9.10 -4.99
C LYS A 38 11.39 -7.91 -5.63
N GLU A 39 10.63 -8.17 -6.69
CA GLU A 39 9.81 -7.19 -7.36
C GLU A 39 8.36 -7.65 -7.32
N THR A 40 7.48 -6.83 -6.76
CA THR A 40 6.06 -7.16 -6.64
C THR A 40 5.22 -6.25 -7.53
N GLU A 41 4.19 -6.83 -8.13
CA GLU A 41 3.18 -6.08 -8.85
C GLU A 41 1.88 -6.20 -8.07
N ILE A 42 1.30 -5.07 -7.71
CA ILE A 42 0.06 -5.02 -6.94
C ILE A 42 -0.93 -4.19 -7.76
N THR A 43 -2.01 -4.81 -8.17
CA THR A 43 -3.01 -4.17 -9.04
C THR A 43 -4.37 -4.19 -8.36
N TYR A 44 -4.97 -3.04 -8.24
CA TYR A 44 -6.31 -2.88 -7.71
C TYR A 44 -7.32 -2.86 -8.84
N ASP A 45 -8.45 -3.53 -8.64
CA ASP A 45 -9.65 -3.31 -9.45
C ASP A 45 -10.80 -2.94 -8.52
N SER A 46 -12.03 -2.95 -9.03
CA SER A 46 -13.19 -2.52 -8.24
C SER A 46 -13.52 -3.46 -7.08
N VAL A 47 -13.08 -4.71 -7.12
CA VAL A 47 -13.48 -5.75 -6.17
C VAL A 47 -12.32 -6.37 -5.42
N GLU A 48 -11.18 -6.54 -6.09
CA GLU A 48 -10.07 -7.30 -5.53
C GLU A 48 -8.71 -6.67 -5.79
N ILE A 49 -7.71 -7.20 -5.10
CA ILE A 49 -6.31 -6.80 -5.22
C ILE A 49 -5.56 -8.00 -5.79
N LYS A 50 -4.85 -7.79 -6.89
CA LYS A 50 -4.06 -8.83 -7.51
C LYS A 50 -2.58 -8.61 -7.22
N THR A 51 -1.92 -9.66 -6.73
CA THR A 51 -0.47 -9.67 -6.56
C THR A 51 0.15 -10.60 -7.60
N ASN A 52 1.46 -10.79 -7.55
CA ASN A 52 2.14 -11.69 -8.50
C ASN A 52 1.55 -13.11 -8.51
N GLN A 53 1.05 -13.59 -7.39
CA GLN A 53 0.67 -14.98 -7.22
C GLN A 53 -0.77 -15.22 -6.81
N GLU A 54 -1.48 -14.21 -6.33
CA GLU A 54 -2.83 -14.44 -5.80
C GLU A 54 -3.74 -13.24 -5.97
N SER A 55 -5.02 -13.47 -5.79
CA SER A 55 -6.05 -12.43 -5.73
C SER A 55 -6.57 -12.34 -4.30
N ILE A 56 -6.70 -11.12 -3.81
CA ILE A 56 -7.13 -10.84 -2.44
C ILE A 56 -8.36 -9.95 -2.50
N GLN A 57 -9.38 -10.26 -1.72
CA GLN A 57 -10.57 -9.43 -1.62
C GLN A 57 -10.25 -8.14 -0.87
N LYS A 58 -10.78 -7.02 -1.34
CA LYS A 58 -10.65 -5.75 -0.64
C LYS A 58 -11.33 -5.81 0.72
N GLU A 59 -10.67 -5.28 1.74
CA GLU A 59 -11.24 -5.16 3.09
C GLU A 59 -12.08 -3.88 3.16
N LYS A 60 -13.38 -4.03 3.04
CA LYS A 60 -14.30 -2.88 3.02
C LYS A 60 -14.35 -2.12 4.35
N SER A 61 -13.98 -2.77 5.43
CA SER A 61 -13.96 -2.13 6.76
C SER A 61 -12.73 -1.29 6.99
N ALA A 62 -11.68 -1.46 6.19
CA ALA A 62 -10.45 -0.68 6.32
C ALA A 62 -10.57 0.62 5.55
N ALA A 63 -10.19 1.74 6.17
CA ALA A 63 -10.14 3.03 5.50
C ALA A 63 -8.91 3.13 4.59
N TYR A 64 -7.78 2.58 5.04
CA TYR A 64 -6.49 2.68 4.36
C TYR A 64 -5.80 1.34 4.27
N ASN A 65 -5.07 1.15 3.17
CA ASN A 65 -4.10 0.07 3.05
C ASN A 65 -2.70 0.65 3.16
N GLN A 66 -1.74 -0.20 3.54
CA GLN A 66 -0.33 0.19 3.60
C GLN A 66 0.51 -0.78 2.79
N LEU A 67 1.51 -0.23 2.11
CA LEU A 67 2.53 -1.02 1.42
C LEU A 67 3.88 -0.66 2.00
N VAL A 68 4.57 -1.65 2.56
CA VAL A 68 5.88 -1.44 3.20
C VAL A 68 6.92 -2.22 2.41
N ILE A 69 7.88 -1.52 1.84
CA ILE A 69 8.91 -2.10 1.00
C ILE A 69 10.24 -2.07 1.76
N PRO A 70 10.79 -3.23 2.14
CA PRO A 70 12.09 -3.27 2.82
C PRO A 70 13.24 -3.04 1.85
N ARG A 71 14.43 -2.95 2.38
CA ARG A 71 15.64 -2.81 1.57
C ARG A 71 15.79 -3.98 0.61
N GLY A 72 16.27 -3.71 -0.59
CA GLY A 72 16.53 -4.73 -1.61
C GLY A 72 15.30 -5.17 -2.37
N LYS A 73 14.14 -4.60 -2.10
CA LYS A 73 12.89 -4.93 -2.79
C LYS A 73 12.23 -3.69 -3.37
N ARG A 74 11.32 -3.89 -4.30
CA ARG A 74 10.55 -2.80 -4.91
C ARG A 74 9.21 -3.32 -5.41
N SER A 75 8.28 -2.41 -5.65
CA SER A 75 6.93 -2.76 -6.10
C SER A 75 6.41 -1.78 -7.13
N VAL A 76 5.51 -2.27 -7.98
CA VAL A 76 4.68 -1.43 -8.83
C VAL A 76 3.25 -1.53 -8.33
N LEU A 77 2.67 -0.39 -8.00
CA LEU A 77 1.31 -0.29 -7.49
C LEU A 77 0.43 0.33 -8.56
N THR A 78 -0.57 -0.43 -9.02
CA THR A 78 -1.51 0.04 -10.04
C THR A 78 -2.89 0.20 -9.41
N PHE A 79 -3.44 1.40 -9.49
CA PHE A 79 -4.77 1.68 -8.97
C PHE A 79 -5.86 1.32 -9.98
N ALA A 80 -7.10 1.28 -9.51
CA ALA A 80 -8.23 0.82 -10.32
C ALA A 80 -8.47 1.65 -11.59
N ASP A 81 -8.01 2.91 -11.62
CA ASP A 81 -8.10 3.75 -12.81
C ASP A 81 -6.94 3.58 -13.80
N GLY A 82 -6.01 2.69 -13.49
CA GLY A 82 -4.83 2.45 -14.33
C GLY A 82 -3.59 3.26 -13.98
N SER A 83 -3.67 4.18 -13.02
CA SER A 83 -2.50 4.94 -12.56
C SER A 83 -1.47 4.02 -11.93
N LYS A 84 -0.20 4.19 -12.29
CA LYS A 84 0.88 3.38 -11.76
C LYS A 84 1.83 4.19 -10.91
N VAL A 85 2.28 3.59 -9.83
CA VAL A 85 3.27 4.17 -8.92
C VAL A 85 4.38 3.14 -8.70
N TRP A 86 5.62 3.54 -8.98
CA TRP A 86 6.79 2.69 -8.71
C TRP A 86 7.32 3.03 -7.33
N VAL A 87 7.35 2.04 -6.45
CA VAL A 87 7.71 2.22 -5.04
C VAL A 87 9.09 1.61 -4.79
N ASN A 88 10.03 2.45 -4.37
CA ASN A 88 11.40 2.04 -4.13
C ASN A 88 11.61 1.36 -2.79
N ALA A 89 12.79 0.77 -2.64
CA ALA A 89 13.19 0.12 -1.39
C ALA A 89 13.20 1.12 -0.22
N GLY A 90 12.87 0.64 0.97
CA GLY A 90 12.85 1.45 2.16
C GLY A 90 11.68 2.44 2.23
N THR A 91 10.60 2.17 1.53
CA THR A 91 9.47 3.08 1.39
C THR A 91 8.22 2.50 2.02
N ARG A 92 7.42 3.37 2.62
CA ARG A 92 6.09 3.06 3.14
C ARG A 92 5.08 3.96 2.44
N VAL A 93 4.06 3.37 1.86
CA VAL A 93 2.98 4.09 1.19
C VAL A 93 1.66 3.75 1.86
N ILE A 94 0.87 4.77 2.17
CA ILE A 94 -0.47 4.60 2.71
C ILE A 94 -1.44 5.25 1.74
N TYR A 95 -2.51 4.55 1.41
CA TYR A 95 -3.49 5.03 0.45
C TYR A 95 -4.88 4.53 0.82
N PRO A 96 -5.92 5.26 0.44
CA PRO A 96 -7.29 4.81 0.70
C PRO A 96 -7.60 3.52 -0.03
N VAL A 97 -8.40 2.65 0.58
CA VAL A 97 -8.89 1.43 -0.09
C VAL A 97 -9.69 1.80 -1.33
N GLU A 98 -10.50 2.86 -1.22
CA GLU A 98 -11.26 3.42 -2.33
C GLU A 98 -10.92 4.90 -2.45
N PHE A 99 -10.45 5.33 -3.62
CA PHE A 99 -10.25 6.75 -3.88
C PHE A 99 -11.58 7.45 -4.12
N GLU A 100 -11.75 8.59 -3.50
CA GLU A 100 -12.86 9.46 -3.82
C GLU A 100 -12.65 10.05 -5.21
N LYS A 101 -13.74 10.35 -5.89
CA LYS A 101 -13.73 10.80 -7.28
C LYS A 101 -12.81 12.00 -7.51
N ASP A 102 -12.77 12.92 -6.56
CA ASP A 102 -12.03 14.18 -6.70
C ASP A 102 -10.80 14.27 -5.79
N LYS A 103 -10.46 13.20 -5.06
CA LYS A 103 -9.33 13.17 -4.16
C LYS A 103 -8.44 11.98 -4.39
N ARG A 104 -7.15 12.26 -4.56
CA ARG A 104 -6.12 11.21 -4.68
C ARG A 104 -4.96 11.55 -3.77
N GLU A 105 -5.20 11.38 -2.48
CA GLU A 105 -4.17 11.63 -1.49
C GLU A 105 -3.53 10.32 -1.06
N ILE A 106 -2.22 10.27 -1.13
CA ILE A 106 -1.42 9.17 -0.59
C ILE A 106 -0.39 9.74 0.35
N TYR A 107 -0.01 8.95 1.33
CA TYR A 107 1.08 9.29 2.24
C TYR A 107 2.30 8.47 1.84
N VAL A 108 3.45 9.13 1.72
CA VAL A 108 4.70 8.47 1.32
C VAL A 108 5.78 8.79 2.35
N ASP A 109 6.39 7.74 2.88
CA ASP A 109 7.60 7.84 3.70
C ASP A 109 8.69 7.06 2.96
N GLY A 110 9.48 7.79 2.17
CA GLY A 110 10.46 7.20 1.29
C GLY A 110 10.42 7.81 -0.10
N GLU A 111 10.52 6.97 -1.12
CA GLU A 111 10.65 7.43 -2.50
C GLU A 111 9.75 6.65 -3.45
N ILE A 112 8.97 7.38 -4.26
CA ILE A 112 8.14 6.80 -5.30
C ILE A 112 8.36 7.56 -6.62
N TYR A 113 7.98 6.91 -7.73
CA TYR A 113 7.87 7.52 -9.06
C TYR A 113 6.47 7.29 -9.60
N ILE A 114 5.94 8.31 -10.21
CA ILE A 114 4.59 8.28 -10.78
C ILE A 114 4.66 8.25 -12.31
#